data_8bef33fd3ed1f92195ed911b1135452e
#
_entry.id   8bef33fd3ed1f92195ed911b1135452e
#
_cell.length_a   1.000
_cell.length_b   1.000
_cell.length_c   1.000
_cell.angle_alpha   90.00
_cell.angle_beta   90.00
_cell.angle_gamma   90.00
#
_symmetry.space_group_name_H-M   'P 1'
#
loop_
_entity.id
_entity.type
_entity.pdbx_description
1 polymer ?
#
loop_
_entity_poly.entity_id
_entity_poly.type
_entity_poly.pdbx_seq_one_letter_code
_entity_poly.pdbx_strand_id
1 'polypeptide(L)'
;VLFDIAEGVAKGKALDIAQSTSVAGHNINLSGTNKYEDIKNSDVIIITAGVPRKPGMTRDDLLGTNLKIIKQVANGIKENSPEAFVICITNPLDVIVMAFQKYSQLTTDKVVGMAGVLDSSRFKYFLSQELKVPVKSINTLVLGGHGDTMVPMLNHTTVDGKPLKLLVGDKVISEEKLESVVENTRKGGAEIVKFLGNGS
;
A
#
# COMPACT_ATOMS: atom_id res chain seq x y z
N VAL A 1 14.89 -9.08 -7.19
CA VAL A 1 14.40 -10.48 -7.07
C VAL A 1 12.90 -10.44 -6.76
N LEU A 2 12.11 -11.32 -7.40
CA LEU A 2 10.73 -11.61 -7.00
C LEU A 2 10.73 -12.94 -6.24
N PHE A 3 10.17 -12.92 -5.03
CA PHE A 3 10.01 -14.11 -4.21
C PHE A 3 8.52 -14.53 -4.16
N ASP A 4 8.23 -15.79 -4.38
CA ASP A 4 6.91 -16.40 -4.15
C ASP A 4 7.10 -17.86 -3.74
N ILE A 5 6.23 -18.39 -2.87
CA ILE A 5 6.25 -19.81 -2.51
C ILE A 5 6.01 -20.72 -3.72
N ALA A 6 5.32 -20.22 -4.73
CA ALA A 6 5.13 -20.87 -6.04
C ALA A 6 6.23 -20.41 -7.01
N GLU A 7 7.30 -21.15 -7.12
CA GLU A 7 8.49 -20.84 -7.94
C GLU A 7 8.12 -20.46 -9.39
N GLY A 8 7.20 -21.19 -10.01
CA GLY A 8 6.75 -20.90 -11.37
C GLY A 8 6.09 -19.54 -11.52
N VAL A 9 5.35 -19.09 -10.50
CA VAL A 9 4.72 -17.75 -10.47
C VAL A 9 5.80 -16.66 -10.38
N ALA A 10 6.76 -16.80 -9.45
CA ALA A 10 7.86 -15.86 -9.32
C ALA A 10 8.68 -15.73 -10.60
N LYS A 11 9.08 -16.86 -11.20
CA LYS A 11 9.86 -16.89 -12.43
C LYS A 11 9.10 -16.32 -13.63
N GLY A 12 7.83 -16.67 -13.79
CA GLY A 12 6.99 -16.17 -14.89
C GLY A 12 6.80 -14.66 -14.82
N LYS A 13 6.44 -14.14 -13.65
CA LYS A 13 6.30 -12.69 -13.44
C LYS A 13 7.61 -11.92 -13.60
N ALA A 14 8.73 -12.48 -13.13
CA ALA A 14 10.03 -11.85 -13.30
C ALA A 14 10.40 -11.74 -14.78
N LEU A 15 10.17 -12.81 -15.56
CA LEU A 15 10.42 -12.80 -16.99
C LEU A 15 9.53 -11.82 -17.75
N ASP A 16 8.24 -11.77 -17.44
CA ASP A 16 7.26 -10.86 -18.05
C ASP A 16 7.63 -9.38 -17.80
N ILE A 17 7.93 -9.04 -16.55
CA ILE A 17 8.37 -7.69 -16.17
C ILE A 17 9.70 -7.35 -16.87
N ALA A 18 10.68 -8.25 -16.87
CA ALA A 18 11.97 -8.03 -17.54
C ALA A 18 11.80 -7.75 -19.03
N GLN A 19 10.91 -8.46 -19.71
CA GLN A 19 10.59 -8.21 -21.12
C GLN A 19 9.90 -6.85 -21.31
N SER A 20 8.96 -6.48 -20.44
CA SER A 20 8.24 -5.20 -20.53
C SER A 20 9.16 -3.98 -20.37
N THR A 21 10.25 -4.09 -19.60
CA THR A 21 11.19 -2.96 -19.44
C THR A 21 11.94 -2.61 -20.72
N SER A 22 12.01 -3.54 -21.68
CA SER A 22 12.59 -3.27 -23.01
C SER A 22 11.81 -2.15 -23.75
N VAL A 23 10.49 -2.05 -23.54
CA VAL A 23 9.65 -0.98 -24.11
C VAL A 23 10.07 0.39 -23.58
N ALA A 24 10.46 0.47 -22.32
CA ALA A 24 10.92 1.68 -21.68
C ALA A 24 12.44 1.94 -21.88
N GLY A 25 13.14 1.06 -22.60
CA GLY A 25 14.57 1.19 -22.85
C GLY A 25 15.46 0.94 -21.62
N HIS A 26 14.95 0.21 -20.63
CA HIS A 26 15.69 -0.10 -19.42
C HIS A 26 16.20 -1.55 -19.40
N ASN A 27 17.46 -1.73 -19.02
CA ASN A 27 18.04 -3.03 -18.72
C ASN A 27 17.95 -3.27 -17.21
N ILE A 28 17.18 -4.29 -16.80
CA ILE A 28 17.10 -4.71 -15.42
C ILE A 28 17.57 -6.15 -15.26
N ASN A 29 18.18 -6.45 -14.12
CA ASN A 29 18.45 -7.82 -13.71
C ASN A 29 17.36 -8.28 -12.76
N LEU A 30 16.37 -9.01 -13.26
CA LEU A 30 15.21 -9.46 -12.50
C LEU A 30 15.13 -10.98 -12.55
N SER A 31 15.08 -11.61 -11.38
CA SER A 31 14.94 -13.05 -11.22
C SER A 31 13.74 -13.39 -10.32
N GLY A 32 13.18 -14.59 -10.51
CA GLY A 32 12.13 -15.14 -9.67
C GLY A 32 12.61 -16.36 -8.89
N THR A 33 12.25 -16.50 -7.63
CA THR A 33 12.69 -17.59 -6.74
C THR A 33 11.63 -17.94 -5.70
N ASN A 34 11.77 -19.14 -5.11
CA ASN A 34 11.05 -19.57 -3.90
C ASN A 34 12.02 -19.84 -2.73
N LYS A 35 13.28 -19.44 -2.85
CA LYS A 35 14.32 -19.65 -1.83
C LYS A 35 14.68 -18.34 -1.16
N TYR A 36 14.66 -18.31 0.17
CA TYR A 36 15.04 -17.12 0.95
C TYR A 36 16.51 -16.75 0.80
N GLU A 37 17.38 -17.71 0.49
CA GLU A 37 18.81 -17.45 0.25
C GLU A 37 19.05 -16.49 -0.91
N ASP A 38 18.14 -16.47 -1.89
CA ASP A 38 18.27 -15.61 -3.08
C ASP A 38 17.91 -14.14 -2.82
N ILE A 39 17.30 -13.82 -1.67
CA ILE A 39 17.08 -12.43 -1.24
C ILE A 39 18.19 -11.92 -0.32
N LYS A 40 19.25 -12.68 -0.12
CA LYS A 40 20.36 -12.32 0.78
C LYS A 40 20.93 -10.96 0.45
N ASN A 41 21.16 -10.16 1.51
CA ASN A 41 21.72 -8.81 1.43
C ASN A 41 20.88 -7.82 0.59
N SER A 42 19.57 -8.02 0.52
CA SER A 42 18.68 -7.02 -0.09
C SER A 42 18.69 -5.72 0.72
N ASP A 43 18.78 -4.56 0.04
CA ASP A 43 18.71 -3.25 0.68
C ASP A 43 17.25 -2.89 1.06
N VAL A 44 16.30 -3.25 0.20
CA VAL A 44 14.87 -2.98 0.39
C VAL A 44 14.05 -4.24 0.06
N ILE A 45 13.11 -4.57 0.93
CA ILE A 45 12.17 -5.67 0.73
C ILE A 45 10.74 -5.14 0.84
N ILE A 46 9.93 -5.41 -0.18
CA ILE A 46 8.51 -5.06 -0.22
C ILE A 46 7.68 -6.33 0.00
N ILE A 47 6.84 -6.34 1.03
CA ILE A 47 6.02 -7.50 1.40
C ILE A 47 4.59 -7.28 0.95
N THR A 48 4.17 -8.11 -0.02
CA THR A 48 2.77 -8.23 -0.46
C THR A 48 2.19 -9.61 -0.14
N ALA A 49 3.00 -10.47 0.51
CA ALA A 49 2.62 -11.84 0.84
C ALA A 49 1.42 -11.89 1.80
N GLY A 50 0.39 -12.61 1.42
CA GLY A 50 -0.85 -12.76 2.16
C GLY A 50 -1.96 -13.31 1.28
N VAL A 51 -3.08 -13.67 1.90
CA VAL A 51 -4.27 -14.08 1.17
C VAL A 51 -5.30 -12.95 1.20
N PRO A 52 -6.02 -12.70 0.10
CA PRO A 52 -7.16 -11.79 0.10
C PRO A 52 -8.33 -12.40 0.86
N ARG A 53 -9.24 -11.57 1.34
CA ARG A 53 -10.48 -12.04 1.98
C ARG A 53 -11.33 -12.83 0.97
N LYS A 54 -11.67 -14.05 1.30
CA LYS A 54 -12.55 -14.90 0.50
C LYS A 54 -14.00 -14.84 1.03
N PRO A 55 -15.01 -15.12 0.19
CA PRO A 55 -16.38 -15.28 0.66
C PRO A 55 -16.46 -16.29 1.81
N GLY A 56 -17.19 -15.94 2.88
CA GLY A 56 -17.32 -16.77 4.07
C GLY A 56 -16.22 -16.64 5.12
N MET A 57 -15.10 -15.97 4.83
CA MET A 57 -14.07 -15.68 5.83
C MET A 57 -14.47 -14.51 6.74
N THR A 58 -14.31 -14.71 8.05
CA THR A 58 -14.36 -13.61 9.01
C THR A 58 -13.09 -12.75 8.94
N ARG A 59 -13.10 -11.58 9.59
CA ARG A 59 -11.89 -10.75 9.73
C ARG A 59 -10.81 -11.49 10.54
N ASP A 60 -11.20 -12.24 11.55
CA ASP A 60 -10.28 -12.97 12.43
C ASP A 60 -9.63 -14.16 11.70
N ASP A 61 -10.40 -14.88 10.85
CA ASP A 61 -9.85 -15.96 10.01
C ASP A 61 -8.78 -15.43 9.04
N LEU A 62 -9.08 -14.31 8.39
CA LEU A 62 -8.12 -13.63 7.50
C LEU A 62 -6.87 -13.21 8.25
N LEU A 63 -7.05 -12.56 9.39
CA LEU A 63 -5.94 -12.11 10.24
C LEU A 63 -5.09 -13.30 10.70
N GLY A 64 -5.72 -14.35 11.23
CA GLY A 64 -5.03 -15.55 11.69
C GLY A 64 -4.20 -16.22 10.60
N THR A 65 -4.74 -16.26 9.36
CA THR A 65 -4.02 -16.81 8.20
C THR A 65 -2.83 -15.93 7.81
N ASN A 66 -3.04 -14.62 7.69
CA ASN A 66 -1.98 -13.71 7.29
C ASN A 66 -0.88 -13.57 8.36
N LEU A 67 -1.20 -13.68 9.65
CA LEU A 67 -0.22 -13.71 10.72
C LEU A 67 0.73 -14.92 10.62
N LYS A 68 0.23 -16.10 10.22
CA LYS A 68 1.07 -17.29 10.00
C LYS A 68 2.03 -17.06 8.83
N ILE A 69 1.53 -16.50 7.73
CA ILE A 69 2.33 -16.16 6.55
C ILE A 69 3.41 -15.15 6.91
N ILE A 70 3.04 -14.05 7.58
CA ILE A 70 3.98 -12.99 7.98
C ILE A 70 5.05 -13.49 8.95
N LYS A 71 4.72 -14.43 9.84
CA LYS A 71 5.72 -15.05 10.71
C LYS A 71 6.80 -15.80 9.91
N GLN A 72 6.39 -16.56 8.88
CA GLN A 72 7.35 -17.26 8.00
C GLN A 72 8.21 -16.26 7.21
N VAL A 73 7.59 -15.24 6.62
CA VAL A 73 8.29 -14.20 5.86
C VAL A 73 9.27 -13.44 6.75
N ALA A 74 8.87 -13.07 7.96
CA ALA A 74 9.72 -12.36 8.92
C ALA A 74 10.96 -13.17 9.32
N ASN A 75 10.80 -14.47 9.55
CA ASN A 75 11.93 -15.35 9.86
C ASN A 75 12.90 -15.46 8.66
N GLY A 76 12.36 -15.68 7.46
CA GLY A 76 13.19 -15.77 6.25
C GLY A 76 13.97 -14.48 5.97
N ILE A 77 13.36 -13.31 6.16
CA ILE A 77 14.03 -12.01 6.01
C ILE A 77 15.09 -11.80 7.10
N LYS A 78 14.75 -12.09 8.36
CA LYS A 78 15.68 -11.99 9.48
C LYS A 78 16.96 -12.79 9.25
N GLU A 79 16.83 -13.99 8.72
CA GLU A 79 17.97 -14.91 8.50
C GLU A 79 18.84 -14.50 7.29
N ASN A 80 18.22 -13.93 6.24
CA ASN A 80 18.91 -13.68 4.98
C ASN A 80 19.21 -12.21 4.70
N SER A 81 18.40 -11.27 5.22
CA SER A 81 18.55 -9.83 4.99
C SER A 81 18.21 -9.00 6.23
N PRO A 82 18.93 -9.19 7.35
CA PRO A 82 18.62 -8.50 8.62
C PRO A 82 18.81 -6.99 8.56
N GLU A 83 19.55 -6.48 7.58
CA GLU A 83 19.81 -5.05 7.40
C GLU A 83 18.84 -4.37 6.42
N ALA A 84 17.95 -5.14 5.78
CA ALA A 84 17.01 -4.60 4.79
C ALA A 84 16.04 -3.58 5.40
N PHE A 85 15.69 -2.55 4.63
CA PHE A 85 14.53 -1.71 4.89
C PHE A 85 13.27 -2.42 4.37
N VAL A 86 12.30 -2.65 5.24
CA VAL A 86 11.12 -3.46 4.92
C VAL A 86 9.87 -2.60 4.82
N ILE A 87 9.17 -2.72 3.70
CA ILE A 87 7.90 -2.05 3.42
C ILE A 87 6.79 -3.10 3.37
N CYS A 88 5.90 -3.10 4.35
CA CYS A 88 4.72 -3.96 4.36
C CYS A 88 3.56 -3.32 3.60
N ILE A 89 2.88 -4.13 2.75
CA ILE A 89 1.68 -3.71 2.00
C ILE A 89 0.48 -4.60 2.36
N THR A 90 0.74 -5.80 2.89
CA THR A 90 -0.29 -6.81 3.23
C THR A 90 -1.30 -6.29 4.24
N ASN A 91 -2.59 -6.53 3.97
CA ASN A 91 -3.69 -6.18 4.87
C ASN A 91 -4.05 -7.31 5.87
N PRO A 92 -4.54 -6.96 7.06
CA PRO A 92 -4.76 -5.62 7.62
C PRO A 92 -3.43 -4.95 8.03
N LEU A 93 -3.09 -3.84 7.37
CA LEU A 93 -1.73 -3.29 7.33
C LEU A 93 -1.12 -3.03 8.70
N ASP A 94 -1.81 -2.26 9.56
CA ASP A 94 -1.25 -1.82 10.85
C ASP A 94 -0.87 -3.02 11.73
N VAL A 95 -1.73 -4.06 11.75
CA VAL A 95 -1.48 -5.28 12.52
C VAL A 95 -0.35 -6.10 11.91
N ILE A 96 -0.29 -6.18 10.57
CA ILE A 96 0.75 -6.92 9.86
C ILE A 96 2.13 -6.29 10.08
N VAL A 97 2.24 -4.96 10.03
CA VAL A 97 3.49 -4.23 10.33
C VAL A 97 3.98 -4.53 11.75
N MET A 98 3.08 -4.42 12.74
CA MET A 98 3.42 -4.72 14.13
C MET A 98 3.84 -6.18 14.33
N ALA A 99 3.13 -7.12 13.71
CA ALA A 99 3.45 -8.54 13.77
C ALA A 99 4.79 -8.86 13.10
N PHE A 100 5.01 -8.31 11.89
CA PHE A 100 6.28 -8.47 11.18
C PHE A 100 7.46 -7.98 12.02
N GLN A 101 7.37 -6.77 12.57
CA GLN A 101 8.41 -6.20 13.42
C GLN A 101 8.70 -7.09 14.65
N LYS A 102 7.64 -7.57 15.31
CA LYS A 102 7.78 -8.48 16.46
C LYS A 102 8.47 -9.79 16.09
N TYR A 103 8.13 -10.39 14.95
CA TYR A 103 8.70 -11.68 14.54
C TYR A 103 10.09 -11.55 13.95
N SER A 104 10.35 -10.54 13.14
CA SER A 104 11.66 -10.29 12.53
C SER A 104 12.68 -9.79 13.54
N GLN A 105 12.26 -9.09 14.59
CA GLN A 105 13.12 -8.39 15.54
C GLN A 105 14.00 -7.31 14.89
N LEU A 106 13.65 -6.85 13.70
CA LEU A 106 14.27 -5.69 13.08
C LEU A 106 13.93 -4.43 13.88
N THR A 107 14.79 -3.43 13.82
CA THR A 107 14.56 -2.16 14.51
C THR A 107 13.39 -1.38 13.91
N THR A 108 12.75 -0.52 14.69
CA THR A 108 11.52 0.20 14.28
C THR A 108 11.72 1.13 13.09
N ASP A 109 12.92 1.65 12.92
CA ASP A 109 13.33 2.52 11.83
C ASP A 109 13.51 1.78 10.48
N LYS A 110 13.59 0.45 10.50
CA LYS A 110 13.72 -0.39 9.30
C LYS A 110 12.40 -1.00 8.82
N VAL A 111 11.30 -0.84 9.53
CA VAL A 111 10.01 -1.47 9.17
C VAL A 111 8.91 -0.43 9.08
N VAL A 112 8.32 -0.30 7.91
CA VAL A 112 7.21 0.62 7.67
C VAL A 112 6.04 -0.05 6.96
N GLY A 113 4.84 0.53 7.11
CA GLY A 113 3.67 0.20 6.32
C GLY A 113 3.46 1.23 5.21
N MET A 114 3.12 0.78 4.01
CA MET A 114 2.71 1.66 2.91
C MET A 114 1.19 1.69 2.81
N ALA A 115 0.60 2.81 3.16
CA ALA A 115 -0.82 3.10 3.01
C ALA A 115 -1.07 4.57 2.67
N GLY A 116 -0.42 5.50 3.36
CA GLY A 116 -0.64 6.93 3.22
C GLY A 116 -0.41 7.46 1.80
N VAL A 117 0.49 6.87 1.02
CA VAL A 117 0.69 7.22 -0.40
C VAL A 117 -0.57 6.90 -1.20
N LEU A 118 -1.15 5.70 -1.01
CA LEU A 118 -2.39 5.30 -1.68
C LEU A 118 -3.57 6.13 -1.22
N ASP A 119 -3.71 6.33 0.09
CA ASP A 119 -4.84 7.08 0.66
C ASP A 119 -4.78 8.56 0.26
N SER A 120 -3.59 9.16 0.22
CA SER A 120 -3.37 10.51 -0.30
C SER A 120 -3.71 10.60 -1.80
N SER A 121 -3.37 9.58 -2.59
CA SER A 121 -3.70 9.51 -4.00
C SER A 121 -5.21 9.40 -4.23
N ARG A 122 -5.94 8.63 -3.42
CA ARG A 122 -7.40 8.56 -3.43
C ARG A 122 -8.04 9.90 -3.11
N PHE A 123 -7.56 10.55 -2.05
CA PHE A 123 -8.06 11.87 -1.67
C PHE A 123 -7.81 12.91 -2.77
N LYS A 124 -6.62 12.93 -3.37
CA LYS A 124 -6.31 13.77 -4.55
C LYS A 124 -7.29 13.51 -5.69
N TYR A 125 -7.55 12.23 -6.00
CA TYR A 125 -8.44 11.85 -7.07
C TYR A 125 -9.86 12.38 -6.85
N PHE A 126 -10.47 12.10 -5.70
CA PHE A 126 -11.84 12.53 -5.41
C PHE A 126 -11.95 14.06 -5.33
N LEU A 127 -10.97 14.73 -4.74
CA LEU A 127 -10.94 16.19 -4.67
C LEU A 127 -10.77 16.81 -6.08
N SER A 128 -9.95 16.21 -6.93
CA SER A 128 -9.77 16.61 -8.33
C SER A 128 -11.08 16.50 -9.13
N GLN A 129 -11.84 15.41 -8.93
CA GLN A 129 -13.14 15.23 -9.58
C GLN A 129 -14.16 16.27 -9.13
N GLU A 130 -14.23 16.55 -7.83
CA GLU A 130 -15.17 17.52 -7.27
C GLU A 130 -14.86 18.96 -7.72
N LEU A 131 -13.59 19.35 -7.70
CA LEU A 131 -13.16 20.70 -8.09
C LEU A 131 -12.95 20.87 -9.60
N LYS A 132 -12.97 19.77 -10.37
CA LYS A 132 -12.67 19.74 -11.82
C LYS A 132 -11.31 20.36 -12.17
N VAL A 133 -10.30 20.04 -11.36
CA VAL A 133 -8.91 20.48 -11.55
C VAL A 133 -7.99 19.28 -11.79
N PRO A 134 -6.85 19.45 -12.47
CA PRO A 134 -5.88 18.38 -12.63
C PRO A 134 -5.36 17.85 -11.27
N VAL A 135 -5.18 16.54 -11.13
CA VAL A 135 -4.64 15.92 -9.91
C VAL A 135 -3.29 16.51 -9.50
N LYS A 136 -2.47 16.92 -10.48
CA LYS A 136 -1.16 17.55 -10.25
C LYS A 136 -1.25 18.92 -9.55
N SER A 137 -2.39 19.59 -9.63
CA SER A 137 -2.65 20.85 -8.93
C SER A 137 -2.87 20.68 -7.43
N ILE A 138 -3.11 19.45 -6.97
CA ILE A 138 -3.46 19.18 -5.57
C ILE A 138 -2.23 18.66 -4.83
N ASN A 139 -1.88 19.33 -3.73
CA ASN A 139 -0.90 18.85 -2.78
C ASN A 139 -1.61 18.52 -1.46
N THR A 140 -1.51 17.28 -1.01
CA THR A 140 -2.20 16.81 0.19
C THR A 140 -1.50 15.61 0.80
N LEU A 141 -1.87 15.28 2.03
CA LEU A 141 -1.38 14.14 2.78
C LEU A 141 -2.54 13.53 3.57
N VAL A 142 -2.59 12.20 3.61
CA VAL A 142 -3.47 11.43 4.49
C VAL A 142 -2.60 10.67 5.47
N LEU A 143 -2.89 10.82 6.76
CA LEU A 143 -2.19 10.19 7.88
C LEU A 143 -3.15 9.27 8.65
N GLY A 144 -2.66 8.70 9.74
CA GLY A 144 -3.44 7.81 10.61
C GLY A 144 -3.41 6.35 10.17
N GLY A 145 -4.30 5.54 10.71
CA GLY A 145 -4.41 4.11 10.36
C GLY A 145 -5.00 3.90 8.97
N HIS A 146 -4.66 2.77 8.34
CA HIS A 146 -5.18 2.43 7.02
C HIS A 146 -6.60 1.86 7.12
N GLY A 147 -7.61 2.70 6.94
CA GLY A 147 -9.04 2.35 7.03
C GLY A 147 -9.88 3.50 7.61
N ASP A 148 -10.86 3.18 8.45
CA ASP A 148 -11.80 4.16 9.00
C ASP A 148 -11.14 5.26 9.86
N THR A 149 -9.93 4.98 10.37
CA THR A 149 -9.15 5.90 11.22
C THR A 149 -8.17 6.78 10.43
N MET A 150 -8.20 6.74 9.10
CA MET A 150 -7.40 7.67 8.30
C MET A 150 -7.85 9.12 8.46
N VAL A 151 -6.89 10.03 8.42
CA VAL A 151 -7.11 11.47 8.63
C VAL A 151 -6.53 12.24 7.45
N PRO A 152 -7.36 12.69 6.48
CA PRO A 152 -6.92 13.64 5.47
C PRO A 152 -6.55 14.97 6.12
N MET A 153 -5.37 15.47 5.79
CA MET A 153 -4.80 16.69 6.38
C MET A 153 -5.34 17.94 5.66
N LEU A 154 -6.63 18.25 5.87
CA LEU A 154 -7.33 19.33 5.16
C LEU A 154 -6.64 20.71 5.30
N ASN A 155 -6.11 20.99 6.50
CA ASN A 155 -5.39 22.25 6.76
C ASN A 155 -4.04 22.36 6.06
N HIS A 156 -3.49 21.22 5.58
CA HIS A 156 -2.23 21.15 4.84
C HIS A 156 -2.46 20.86 3.35
N THR A 157 -3.73 20.84 2.93
CA THR A 157 -4.09 20.59 1.53
C THR A 157 -4.14 21.93 0.77
N THR A 158 -3.51 21.95 -0.40
CA THR A 158 -3.54 23.09 -1.32
C THR A 158 -4.00 22.65 -2.72
N VAL A 159 -4.62 23.57 -3.43
CA VAL A 159 -5.03 23.43 -4.84
C VAL A 159 -4.46 24.62 -5.60
N ASP A 160 -3.59 24.37 -6.60
CA ASP A 160 -2.83 25.41 -7.30
C ASP A 160 -2.14 26.39 -6.32
N GLY A 161 -1.57 25.84 -5.24
CA GLY A 161 -0.90 26.60 -4.18
C GLY A 161 -1.83 27.34 -3.20
N LYS A 162 -3.15 27.37 -3.44
CA LYS A 162 -4.12 27.99 -2.52
C LYS A 162 -4.55 26.99 -1.45
N PRO A 163 -4.55 27.35 -0.15
CA PRO A 163 -5.07 26.49 0.91
C PRO A 163 -6.53 26.09 0.66
N LEU A 164 -6.84 24.80 0.84
CA LEU A 164 -8.19 24.26 0.66
C LEU A 164 -9.23 24.99 1.52
N LYS A 165 -8.84 25.42 2.72
CA LYS A 165 -9.68 26.20 3.62
C LYS A 165 -10.20 27.51 2.99
N LEU A 166 -9.40 28.17 2.17
CA LEU A 166 -9.84 29.38 1.46
C LEU A 166 -10.86 29.03 0.38
N LEU A 167 -10.71 27.91 -0.33
CA LEU A 167 -11.69 27.47 -1.32
C LEU A 167 -13.05 27.14 -0.69
N VAL A 168 -13.06 26.64 0.55
CA VAL A 168 -14.29 26.44 1.33
C VAL A 168 -14.89 27.81 1.72
N GLY A 169 -14.07 28.72 2.23
CA GLY A 169 -14.49 30.09 2.58
C GLY A 169 -15.07 30.86 1.39
N ASP A 170 -14.45 30.75 0.23
CA ASP A 170 -14.88 31.35 -1.04
C ASP A 170 -16.06 30.63 -1.71
N LYS A 171 -16.59 29.58 -1.07
CA LYS A 171 -17.70 28.74 -1.58
C LYS A 171 -17.41 28.05 -2.93
N VAL A 172 -16.15 27.84 -3.27
CA VAL A 172 -15.75 27.04 -4.43
C VAL A 172 -16.07 25.55 -4.22
N ILE A 173 -15.97 25.09 -2.97
CA ILE A 173 -16.43 23.78 -2.51
C ILE A 173 -17.20 23.96 -1.19
N SER A 174 -18.34 23.29 -1.05
CA SER A 174 -19.07 23.30 0.23
C SER A 174 -18.45 22.33 1.23
N GLU A 175 -18.67 22.55 2.52
CA GLU A 175 -18.23 21.62 3.57
C GLU A 175 -18.81 20.22 3.37
N GLU A 176 -20.10 20.11 3.01
CA GLU A 176 -20.79 18.85 2.74
C GLU A 176 -20.10 18.06 1.60
N LYS A 177 -19.72 18.73 0.52
CA LYS A 177 -19.00 18.12 -0.59
C LYS A 177 -17.60 17.67 -0.18
N LEU A 178 -16.91 18.47 0.63
CA LEU A 178 -15.60 18.09 1.16
C LEU A 178 -15.70 16.88 2.09
N GLU A 179 -16.73 16.81 2.94
CA GLU A 179 -17.00 15.62 3.77
C GLU A 179 -17.27 14.38 2.90
N SER A 180 -18.03 14.54 1.81
CA SER A 180 -18.25 13.46 0.85
C SER A 180 -16.94 12.97 0.20
N VAL A 181 -16.03 13.87 -0.16
CA VAL A 181 -14.71 13.53 -0.69
C VAL A 181 -13.89 12.73 0.34
N VAL A 182 -13.92 13.15 1.61
CA VAL A 182 -13.23 12.42 2.70
C VAL A 182 -13.81 11.02 2.87
N GLU A 183 -15.14 10.89 2.87
CA GLU A 183 -15.83 9.61 3.04
C GLU A 183 -15.56 8.65 1.85
N ASN A 184 -15.59 9.18 0.62
CA ASN A 184 -15.23 8.41 -0.57
C ASN A 184 -13.77 7.92 -0.53
N THR A 185 -12.88 8.74 0.04
CA THR A 185 -11.48 8.34 0.26
C THR A 185 -11.39 7.14 1.20
N ARG A 186 -12.12 7.16 2.32
CA ARG A 186 -12.16 6.07 3.28
C ARG A 186 -12.73 4.78 2.68
N LYS A 187 -13.78 4.90 1.88
CA LYS A 187 -14.50 3.77 1.28
C LYS A 187 -13.93 3.29 -0.05
N GLY A 188 -13.00 4.02 -0.66
CA GLY A 188 -12.53 3.75 -2.02
C GLY A 188 -12.01 2.33 -2.24
N GLY A 189 -11.31 1.75 -1.26
CA GLY A 189 -10.87 0.35 -1.33
C GLY A 189 -12.02 -0.65 -1.29
N ALA A 190 -13.00 -0.43 -0.43
CA ALA A 190 -14.18 -1.32 -0.30
C ALA A 190 -15.05 -1.26 -1.56
N GLU A 191 -15.17 -0.10 -2.20
CA GLU A 191 -15.91 0.07 -3.44
C GLU A 191 -15.26 -0.70 -4.60
N ILE A 192 -13.93 -0.62 -4.75
CA ILE A 192 -13.17 -1.40 -5.74
C ILE A 192 -13.38 -2.90 -5.52
N VAL A 193 -13.28 -3.37 -4.29
CA VAL A 193 -13.53 -4.80 -3.94
C VAL A 193 -14.96 -5.21 -4.31
N LYS A 194 -15.95 -4.36 -4.09
CA LYS A 194 -17.35 -4.62 -4.45
C LYS A 194 -17.51 -4.81 -5.96
N PHE A 195 -16.84 -3.99 -6.79
CA PHE A 195 -16.92 -4.13 -8.24
C PHE A 195 -16.14 -5.32 -8.79
N LEU A 196 -14.96 -5.60 -8.25
CA LEU A 196 -14.11 -6.68 -8.72
C LEU A 196 -14.48 -8.06 -8.16
N GLY A 197 -15.31 -8.13 -7.11
CA GLY A 197 -15.71 -9.36 -6.44
C GLY A 197 -14.61 -10.00 -5.57
N ASN A 198 -13.41 -9.42 -5.56
CA ASN A 198 -12.29 -9.86 -4.73
C ASN A 198 -11.40 -8.67 -4.33
N GLY A 199 -10.53 -8.88 -3.33
CA GLY A 199 -9.50 -7.93 -2.99
C GLY A 199 -8.43 -7.88 -4.08
N SER A 200 -8.10 -6.67 -4.52
CA SER A 200 -7.00 -6.40 -5.45
C SER A 200 -5.69 -6.21 -4.71
#